data_571b76cd39139301a90517970bca2a80
#
_entry.id   571b76cd39139301a90517970bca2a80
#
_cell.length_a   1.000
_cell.length_b   1.000
_cell.length_c   1.000
_cell.angle_alpha   90.00
_cell.angle_beta   90.00
_cell.angle_gamma   90.00
#
_symmetry.space_group_name_H-M   'P 1'
#
loop_
_entity.id
_entity.type
_entity.pdbx_description
1 polymer ?
#
loop_
_entity_poly.entity_id
_entity_poly.type
_entity_poly.pdbx_seq_one_letter_code
_entity_poly.pdbx_strand_id
1 'polypeptide(L)'
;MDMRFDTDTLKNRYQTCRSYLEKRCEALPGQIENKFKNVSCYHEASRCYGMSNYINVEIQDENGDYLDSFDVRISDHSPTGSGENCDKYIYIDGKEWAEIKKEVLEYITARLENER
;
A
#
# COMPACT_ATOMS: atom_id res chain seq x y z
N MET A 1 -20.39 -1.98 4.21
CA MET A 1 -20.53 -0.53 4.38
C MET A 1 -19.22 0.15 4.01
N ASP A 2 -19.25 0.90 2.93
CA ASP A 2 -18.06 1.60 2.47
C ASP A 2 -17.81 2.83 3.33
N MET A 3 -16.65 2.88 3.91
CA MET A 3 -16.24 3.98 4.75
C MET A 3 -15.09 4.72 4.08
N ARG A 4 -15.33 5.99 3.76
CA ARG A 4 -14.26 6.84 3.28
C ARG A 4 -13.38 7.26 4.44
N PHE A 5 -12.09 7.24 4.23
CA PHE A 5 -11.14 7.71 5.21
C PHE A 5 -11.20 9.23 5.28
N ASP A 6 -11.27 9.74 6.49
CA ASP A 6 -11.29 11.17 6.75
C ASP A 6 -10.24 11.46 7.81
N THR A 7 -9.15 12.06 7.40
CA THR A 7 -8.00 12.29 8.29
C THR A 7 -8.30 13.32 9.37
N ASP A 8 -9.24 14.23 9.17
CA ASP A 8 -9.66 15.15 10.23
C ASP A 8 -10.54 14.46 11.27
N THR A 9 -11.43 13.58 10.85
CA THR A 9 -12.25 12.77 11.75
C THR A 9 -11.41 11.70 12.44
N LEU A 10 -10.32 11.27 11.82
CA LEU A 10 -9.38 10.32 12.41
C LEU A 10 -8.78 10.80 13.72
N LYS A 11 -8.68 12.11 13.93
CA LYS A 11 -8.21 12.64 15.20
C LYS A 11 -9.11 12.24 16.36
N ASN A 12 -10.41 12.01 16.10
CA ASN A 12 -11.40 11.62 17.10
C ASN A 12 -11.69 10.13 17.14
N ARG A 13 -11.32 9.38 16.09
CA ARG A 13 -11.51 7.93 16.00
C ARG A 13 -10.20 7.20 15.73
N TYR A 14 -9.17 7.73 16.27
CA TYR A 14 -7.79 7.45 15.93
C TYR A 14 -7.42 5.97 15.86
N GLN A 15 -7.78 5.20 16.87
CA GLN A 15 -7.39 3.80 16.95
C GLN A 15 -8.19 2.88 16.03
N THR A 16 -9.48 3.13 15.89
CA THR A 16 -10.36 2.27 15.11
C THR A 16 -10.06 2.33 13.63
N CYS A 17 -9.88 3.54 13.09
CA CYS A 17 -9.58 3.71 11.67
C CYS A 17 -8.18 3.24 11.32
N ARG A 18 -7.21 3.47 12.19
CA ARG A 18 -5.84 2.98 11.98
C ARG A 18 -5.78 1.47 12.03
N SER A 19 -6.47 0.85 12.99
CA SER A 19 -6.54 -0.61 13.08
C SER A 19 -7.21 -1.20 11.85
N TYR A 20 -8.27 -0.56 11.36
CA TYR A 20 -8.96 -0.99 10.15
C TYR A 20 -8.03 -0.94 8.94
N LEU A 21 -7.35 0.20 8.76
CA LEU A 21 -6.40 0.39 7.65
C LEU A 21 -5.25 -0.62 7.74
N GLU A 22 -4.66 -0.77 8.92
CA GLU A 22 -3.54 -1.68 9.12
C GLU A 22 -3.92 -3.12 8.79
N LYS A 23 -5.07 -3.58 9.25
CA LYS A 23 -5.55 -4.93 8.96
C LYS A 23 -5.77 -5.16 7.47
N ARG A 24 -6.30 -4.16 6.77
CA ARG A 24 -6.49 -4.24 5.32
C ARG A 24 -5.15 -4.30 4.60
N CYS A 25 -4.20 -3.49 5.04
CA CYS A 25 -2.86 -3.50 4.45
C CYS A 25 -2.10 -4.79 4.76
N GLU A 26 -2.27 -5.35 5.95
CA GLU A 26 -1.67 -6.65 6.32
C GLU A 26 -2.18 -7.79 5.43
N ALA A 27 -3.41 -7.70 4.96
CA ALA A 27 -4.00 -8.72 4.09
C ALA A 27 -3.59 -8.56 2.62
N LEU A 28 -3.10 -7.38 2.22
CA LEU A 28 -2.73 -7.12 0.83
C LEU A 28 -1.65 -8.06 0.27
N PRO A 29 -0.55 -8.34 0.99
CA PRO A 29 0.50 -9.20 0.44
C PRO A 29 -0.02 -10.55 -0.06
N GLY A 30 -0.85 -11.23 0.73
CA GLY A 30 -1.46 -12.49 0.32
C GLY A 30 -2.34 -12.35 -0.91
N GLN A 31 -3.12 -11.27 -0.97
CA GLN A 31 -3.99 -10.99 -2.11
C GLN A 31 -3.18 -10.69 -3.38
N ILE A 32 -2.09 -9.96 -3.23
CA ILE A 32 -1.19 -9.63 -4.34
C ILE A 32 -0.51 -10.90 -4.88
N GLU A 33 0.02 -11.73 -3.99
CA GLU A 33 0.67 -12.98 -4.37
C GLU A 33 -0.30 -13.96 -5.04
N ASN A 34 -1.57 -13.94 -4.65
CA ASN A 34 -2.59 -14.77 -5.29
C ASN A 34 -2.99 -14.26 -6.68
N LYS A 35 -2.90 -12.96 -6.89
CA LYS A 35 -3.31 -12.33 -8.15
C LYS A 35 -2.21 -12.34 -9.21
N PHE A 36 -0.98 -12.12 -8.79
CA PHE A 36 0.15 -11.96 -9.70
C PHE A 36 1.12 -13.13 -9.57
N LYS A 37 1.59 -13.62 -10.69
CA LYS A 37 2.54 -14.71 -10.76
C LYS A 37 3.96 -14.17 -10.61
N ASN A 38 4.82 -14.90 -9.91
CA ASN A 38 6.24 -14.56 -9.74
C ASN A 38 6.44 -13.22 -9.01
N VAL A 39 5.61 -13.00 -8.01
CA VAL A 39 5.67 -11.82 -7.15
C VAL A 39 5.71 -12.28 -5.69
N SER A 40 6.61 -11.70 -4.93
CA SER A 40 6.69 -11.89 -3.48
C SER A 40 6.45 -10.54 -2.81
N CYS A 41 5.70 -10.54 -1.70
CA CYS A 41 5.22 -9.30 -1.13
C CYS A 41 5.16 -9.37 0.38
N TYR A 42 5.48 -8.27 1.07
CA TYR A 42 5.27 -8.19 2.51
C TYR A 42 4.81 -6.79 2.92
N HIS A 43 4.23 -6.71 4.12
CA HIS A 43 3.71 -5.49 4.71
C HIS A 43 4.57 -5.06 5.90
N GLU A 44 4.76 -3.76 6.02
CA GLU A 44 5.46 -3.16 7.15
C GLU A 44 4.74 -1.87 7.54
N ALA A 45 4.52 -1.67 8.84
CA ALA A 45 3.88 -0.47 9.34
C ALA A 45 4.90 0.44 10.02
N SER A 46 4.79 1.74 9.80
CA SER A 46 5.59 2.75 10.48
C SER A 46 4.65 3.72 11.18
N ARG A 47 4.96 4.05 12.44
CA ARG A 47 4.18 4.95 13.27
C ARG A 47 4.89 6.25 13.61
N CYS A 48 5.95 6.56 12.87
CA CYS A 48 6.61 7.86 12.96
C CYS A 48 5.81 8.89 12.15
N TYR A 49 5.35 9.96 12.78
CA TYR A 49 4.59 11.03 12.11
C TYR A 49 3.28 10.55 11.48
N GLY A 50 2.44 9.90 12.28
CA GLY A 50 1.20 9.33 11.79
C GLY A 50 1.40 7.86 11.44
N MET A 51 0.45 7.29 10.69
CA MET A 51 0.52 5.89 10.33
C MET A 51 0.74 5.71 8.84
N SER A 52 1.84 5.09 8.50
CA SER A 52 2.15 4.67 7.14
C SER A 52 2.24 3.16 7.07
N ASN A 53 1.66 2.60 6.04
CA ASN A 53 1.73 1.19 5.73
C ASN A 53 2.51 1.03 4.43
N TYR A 54 3.56 0.23 4.47
CA TYR A 54 4.38 -0.03 3.29
C TYR A 54 4.11 -1.42 2.78
N ILE A 55 3.86 -1.52 1.48
CA ILE A 55 3.74 -2.79 0.78
C ILE A 55 4.98 -2.90 -0.09
N ASN A 56 5.87 -3.80 0.26
CA ASN A 56 7.07 -4.07 -0.54
C ASN A 56 6.75 -5.21 -1.51
N VAL A 57 7.03 -4.99 -2.78
CA VAL A 57 6.77 -5.98 -3.84
C VAL A 57 8.07 -6.30 -4.53
N GLU A 58 8.39 -7.59 -4.58
CA GLU A 58 9.53 -8.10 -5.33
C GLU A 58 9.03 -8.85 -6.56
N ILE A 59 9.55 -8.49 -7.72
CA ILE A 59 9.26 -9.16 -8.98
C ILE A 59 10.38 -10.17 -9.26
N GLN A 60 10.00 -11.39 -9.59
CA GLN A 60 10.91 -12.49 -9.85
C GLN A 60 10.72 -13.02 -11.27
N ASP A 61 11.75 -13.68 -11.81
CA ASP A 61 11.63 -14.38 -13.08
C ASP A 61 11.02 -15.77 -12.87
N GLU A 62 10.92 -16.56 -13.94
CA GLU A 62 10.33 -17.90 -13.90
C GLU A 62 11.10 -18.88 -13.01
N ASN A 63 12.38 -18.60 -12.77
CA ASN A 63 13.24 -19.41 -11.92
C ASN A 63 13.24 -18.97 -10.47
N GLY A 64 12.50 -17.90 -10.14
CA GLY A 64 12.45 -17.33 -8.81
C GLY A 64 13.55 -16.31 -8.51
N ASP A 65 14.35 -15.96 -9.51
CA ASP A 65 15.43 -14.98 -9.34
C ASP A 65 14.89 -13.56 -9.37
N TYR A 66 15.49 -12.70 -8.57
CA TYR A 66 15.11 -11.30 -8.42
C TYR A 66 15.26 -10.53 -9.74
N LEU A 67 14.24 -9.75 -10.09
CA LEU A 67 14.29 -8.82 -11.22
C LEU A 67 14.23 -7.37 -10.76
N ASP A 68 13.27 -7.03 -9.90
CA ASP A 68 13.07 -5.66 -9.44
C ASP A 68 12.27 -5.67 -8.14
N SER A 69 12.31 -4.57 -7.41
CA SER A 69 11.45 -4.38 -6.24
C SER A 69 11.02 -2.92 -6.13
N PHE A 70 9.89 -2.70 -5.49
CA PHE A 70 9.37 -1.36 -5.27
C PHE A 70 8.47 -1.34 -4.04
N ASP A 71 8.24 -0.12 -3.52
CA ASP A 71 7.40 0.12 -2.35
C ASP A 71 6.18 0.94 -2.72
N VAL A 72 5.03 0.54 -2.15
CA VAL A 72 3.83 1.35 -2.15
C VAL A 72 3.58 1.79 -0.72
N ARG A 73 3.47 3.09 -0.49
CA ARG A 73 3.19 3.66 0.82
C ARG A 73 1.73 4.11 0.88
N ILE A 74 1.00 3.61 1.87
CA ILE A 74 -0.39 3.96 2.13
C ILE A 74 -0.44 4.70 3.46
N SER A 75 -0.75 6.00 3.43
CA SER A 75 -0.56 6.87 4.59
C SER A 75 -1.79 7.70 4.92
N ASP A 76 -1.94 8.00 6.22
CA ASP A 76 -3.00 8.86 6.75
C ASP A 76 -2.60 10.34 6.80
N HIS A 77 -1.42 10.69 6.31
CA HIS A 77 -1.02 12.10 6.22
C HIS A 77 -0.61 12.46 4.79
N SER A 78 -0.79 13.74 4.45
CA SER A 78 -0.49 14.21 3.11
C SER A 78 1.01 14.17 2.84
N PRO A 79 1.42 13.91 1.59
CA PRO A 79 2.84 13.93 1.24
C PRO A 79 3.39 15.35 1.38
N THR A 80 4.57 15.48 1.99
CA THR A 80 5.25 16.75 2.15
C THR A 80 6.71 16.57 1.76
N GLY A 81 7.06 17.05 0.59
CA GLY A 81 8.45 17.17 0.14
C GLY A 81 9.33 15.97 0.44
N SER A 82 10.21 16.11 1.41
CA SER A 82 11.21 15.12 1.75
C SER A 82 10.69 13.86 2.44
N GLY A 83 9.39 13.78 2.74
CA GLY A 83 8.79 12.63 3.42
C GLY A 83 8.34 11.51 2.50
N GLU A 84 8.47 11.69 1.19
CA GLU A 84 8.00 10.72 0.20
C GLU A 84 9.09 9.75 -0.21
N ASN A 85 9.48 8.91 0.72
CA ASN A 85 10.53 7.93 0.45
C ASN A 85 9.94 6.60 0.02
N CYS A 86 9.35 6.58 -1.17
CA CYS A 86 8.68 5.39 -1.73
C CYS A 86 8.48 5.56 -3.23
N ASP A 87 8.18 4.45 -3.91
CA ASP A 87 7.93 4.46 -5.35
C ASP A 87 6.52 4.95 -5.69
N LYS A 88 5.54 4.60 -4.86
CA LYS A 88 4.16 5.04 -5.03
C LYS A 88 3.60 5.48 -3.68
N TYR A 89 3.09 6.70 -3.62
CA TYR A 89 2.46 7.25 -2.41
C TYR A 89 0.95 7.33 -2.60
N ILE A 90 0.20 6.77 -1.64
CA ILE A 90 -1.26 6.84 -1.62
C ILE A 90 -1.69 7.53 -0.33
N TYR A 91 -2.27 8.72 -0.44
CA TYR A 91 -2.88 9.42 0.67
C TYR A 91 -4.34 8.99 0.76
N ILE A 92 -4.74 8.49 1.92
CA ILE A 92 -6.04 7.81 2.07
C ILE A 92 -7.23 8.75 2.19
N ASP A 93 -6.99 10.05 2.47
CA ASP A 93 -8.09 10.98 2.74
C ASP A 93 -9.10 11.04 1.60
N GLY A 94 -10.37 10.91 1.94
CA GLY A 94 -11.47 10.94 0.98
C GLY A 94 -11.65 9.68 0.14
N LYS A 95 -10.82 8.65 0.37
CA LYS A 95 -10.86 7.41 -0.42
C LYS A 95 -11.49 6.28 0.38
N GLU A 96 -12.11 5.36 -0.33
CA GLU A 96 -12.57 4.08 0.22
C GLU A 96 -11.46 3.04 0.05
N TRP A 97 -11.50 1.99 0.84
CA TRP A 97 -10.51 0.92 0.72
C TRP A 97 -10.44 0.33 -0.69
N ALA A 98 -11.60 0.15 -1.32
CA ALA A 98 -11.64 -0.38 -2.69
C ALA A 98 -10.85 0.49 -3.67
N GLU A 99 -10.92 1.81 -3.53
CA GLU A 99 -10.16 2.76 -4.35
C GLU A 99 -8.66 2.64 -4.09
N ILE A 100 -8.27 2.53 -2.83
CA ILE A 100 -6.87 2.38 -2.43
C ILE A 100 -6.30 1.08 -3.00
N LYS A 101 -7.00 -0.02 -2.81
CA LYS A 101 -6.60 -1.33 -3.32
C LYS A 101 -6.46 -1.30 -4.84
N LYS A 102 -7.38 -0.66 -5.53
CA LYS A 102 -7.34 -0.52 -6.98
C LYS A 102 -6.07 0.20 -7.43
N GLU A 103 -5.72 1.31 -6.77
CA GLU A 103 -4.49 2.06 -7.10
C GLU A 103 -3.24 1.19 -6.90
N VAL A 104 -3.20 0.41 -5.83
CA VAL A 104 -2.07 -0.51 -5.57
C VAL A 104 -1.96 -1.53 -6.70
N LEU A 105 -3.06 -2.20 -7.04
CA LEU A 105 -3.06 -3.25 -8.06
C LEU A 105 -2.74 -2.71 -9.44
N GLU A 106 -3.22 -1.53 -9.79
CA GLU A 106 -2.91 -0.87 -11.06
C GLU A 106 -1.43 -0.52 -11.16
N TYR A 107 -0.84 -0.02 -10.08
CA TYR A 107 0.57 0.29 -10.04
C TYR A 107 1.43 -0.96 -10.22
N ILE A 108 1.09 -2.04 -9.53
CA ILE A 108 1.81 -3.32 -9.67
C ILE A 108 1.70 -3.83 -11.12
N THR A 109 0.51 -3.77 -11.70
CA THR A 109 0.29 -4.18 -13.08
C THR A 109 1.20 -3.40 -14.03
N ALA A 110 1.26 -2.08 -13.88
CA ALA A 110 2.11 -1.23 -14.71
C ALA A 110 3.59 -1.57 -14.57
N ARG A 111 4.04 -1.83 -13.34
CA ARG A 111 5.43 -2.21 -13.09
C ARG A 111 5.76 -3.57 -13.71
N LEU A 112 4.86 -4.53 -13.62
CA LEU A 112 5.04 -5.85 -14.23
C LEU A 112 5.11 -5.77 -15.76
N GLU A 113 4.30 -4.90 -16.36
CA GLU A 113 4.34 -4.69 -17.81
C GLU A 113 5.68 -4.11 -18.28
N ASN A 114 6.30 -3.27 -17.47
CA ASN A 114 7.59 -2.68 -17.78
C ASN A 114 8.73 -3.71 -17.71
N GLU A 115 8.56 -4.79 -16.94
CA GLU A 115 9.58 -5.85 -16.83
C GLU A 115 9.51 -6.89 -17.96
N ARG A 116 8.51 -6.80 -18.81
CA ARG A 116 8.31 -7.78 -19.90
C ARG A 116 8.88 -7.28 -21.22
#